data_5c43f3b206cbb14b0f17e6236dfb3475
#
_entry.id   5c43f3b206cbb14b0f17e6236dfb3475
#
_cell.length_a   1.000
_cell.length_b   1.000
_cell.length_c   1.000
_cell.angle_alpha   90.00
_cell.angle_beta   90.00
_cell.angle_gamma   90.00
#
_symmetry.space_group_name_H-M   'P 1'
#
loop_
_entity.id
_entity.type
_entity.pdbx_description
1 polymer ?
#
loop_
_entity_poly.entity_id
_entity_poly.type
_entity_poly.pdbx_seq_one_letter_code
_entity_poly.pdbx_strand_id
1 'polypeptide(L)'
;MAAEKNFENKVKKFLKEQGCYFIKYWGGGAFTKSGVPDLLVCCNGYFVGVELKAENGKPSELQIHNLNEINKSGGYGILLYPEKFNQFKQLIWLLTYPFCNDECLNATDYFQENFYNQQVIINDIF
;
A
#
# COMPACT_ATOMS: atom_id res chain seq x y z
N MET A 1 -0.29 16.90 -7.49
CA MET A 1 -1.58 17.39 -7.97
C MET A 1 -2.62 17.36 -6.87
N ALA A 2 -3.64 18.21 -6.97
CA ALA A 2 -4.64 18.33 -5.91
C ALA A 2 -5.39 17.03 -5.62
N ALA A 3 -5.77 16.29 -6.66
CA ALA A 3 -6.51 15.03 -6.51
C ALA A 3 -5.70 13.96 -5.76
N GLU A 4 -4.43 13.81 -6.11
CA GLU A 4 -3.55 12.86 -5.45
C GLU A 4 -3.28 13.27 -4.00
N LYS A 5 -3.06 14.57 -3.77
CA LYS A 5 -2.85 15.10 -2.43
C LYS A 5 -4.07 14.93 -1.53
N ASN A 6 -5.26 15.15 -2.07
CA ASN A 6 -6.50 14.95 -1.33
C ASN A 6 -6.67 13.48 -0.95
N PHE A 7 -6.37 12.56 -1.87
CA PHE A 7 -6.42 11.14 -1.60
C PHE A 7 -5.40 10.73 -0.55
N GLU A 8 -4.17 11.22 -0.67
CA GLU A 8 -3.12 10.97 0.32
C GLU A 8 -3.59 11.38 1.72
N ASN A 9 -4.22 12.55 1.84
CA ASN A 9 -4.70 13.04 3.12
C ASN A 9 -5.79 12.13 3.71
N LYS A 10 -6.67 11.60 2.87
CA LYS A 10 -7.69 10.63 3.31
C LYS A 10 -7.06 9.34 3.83
N VAL A 11 -6.06 8.84 3.13
CA VAL A 11 -5.36 7.61 3.53
C VAL A 11 -4.64 7.82 4.84
N LYS A 12 -3.90 8.93 4.98
CA LYS A 12 -3.20 9.26 6.22
C LYS A 12 -4.15 9.37 7.41
N LYS A 13 -5.28 10.04 7.20
CA LYS A 13 -6.29 10.20 8.26
C LYS A 13 -6.81 8.83 8.72
N PHE A 14 -7.14 7.97 7.76
CA PHE A 14 -7.61 6.62 8.08
C PHE A 14 -6.56 5.83 8.87
N LEU A 15 -5.29 5.83 8.40
CA LEU A 15 -4.22 5.10 9.07
C LEU A 15 -4.03 5.59 10.52
N LYS A 16 -4.09 6.90 10.72
CA LYS A 16 -3.96 7.50 12.04
C LYS A 16 -5.12 7.07 12.94
N GLU A 17 -6.34 7.07 12.43
CA GLU A 17 -7.52 6.63 13.17
C GLU A 17 -7.43 5.16 13.58
N GLN A 18 -6.77 4.33 12.77
CA GLN A 18 -6.58 2.92 13.07
C GLN A 18 -5.39 2.65 14.00
N GLY A 19 -4.68 3.68 14.40
CA GLY A 19 -3.54 3.53 15.30
C GLY A 19 -2.28 3.02 14.62
N CYS A 20 -2.19 3.14 13.30
CA CYS A 20 -1.00 2.75 12.56
C CYS A 20 0.08 3.83 12.67
N TYR A 21 1.33 3.40 12.86
CA TYR A 21 2.46 4.30 12.73
C TYR A 21 2.85 4.38 11.27
N PHE A 22 3.04 5.58 10.73
CA PHE A 22 3.48 5.72 9.35
C PHE A 22 4.31 6.99 9.17
N ILE A 23 5.12 6.94 8.12
CA ILE A 23 5.87 8.11 7.66
C ILE A 23 5.61 8.33 6.18
N LYS A 24 5.60 9.58 5.77
CA LYS A 24 5.61 9.96 4.36
C LYS A 24 7.08 9.94 3.92
N TYR A 25 7.39 9.17 2.87
CA TYR A 25 8.74 9.17 2.31
C TYR A 25 8.87 10.28 1.29
N TRP A 26 9.86 11.13 1.50
CA TRP A 26 10.18 12.25 0.60
C TRP A 26 11.40 11.87 -0.23
N GLY A 27 11.17 11.51 -1.50
CA GLY A 27 12.23 11.20 -2.44
C GLY A 27 12.73 12.47 -3.14
N GLY A 28 13.69 12.30 -4.06
CA GLY A 28 14.18 13.34 -4.94
C GLY A 28 15.46 14.03 -4.52
N GLY A 29 15.98 13.74 -3.33
CA GLY A 29 17.31 14.20 -2.92
C GLY A 29 18.41 13.33 -3.52
N ALA A 30 19.64 13.88 -3.55
CA ALA A 30 20.78 13.17 -4.12
C ALA A 30 21.10 11.84 -3.43
N PHE A 31 20.73 11.70 -2.16
CA PHE A 31 21.03 10.51 -1.35
C PHE A 31 19.78 9.72 -0.96
N THR A 32 18.62 10.07 -1.51
CA THR A 32 17.40 9.32 -1.24
C THR A 32 17.22 8.21 -2.28
N LYS A 33 16.71 7.07 -1.81
CA LYS A 33 16.38 5.95 -2.69
C LYS A 33 15.18 6.32 -3.56
N SER A 34 15.27 6.04 -4.86
CA SER A 34 14.18 6.28 -5.79
C SER A 34 13.18 5.12 -5.81
N GLY A 35 11.92 5.43 -6.11
CA GLY A 35 10.87 4.42 -6.27
C GLY A 35 10.31 3.88 -4.97
N VAL A 36 10.73 4.41 -3.82
CA VAL A 36 10.17 4.01 -2.53
C VAL A 36 8.71 4.45 -2.45
N PRO A 37 7.82 3.61 -1.90
CA PRO A 37 6.41 3.99 -1.75
C PRO A 37 6.22 5.29 -0.97
N ASP A 38 5.15 6.01 -1.29
CA ASP A 38 4.82 7.30 -0.65
C ASP A 38 4.68 7.20 0.87
N LEU A 39 4.05 6.13 1.34
CA LEU A 39 3.84 5.91 2.76
C LEU A 39 4.46 4.59 3.19
N LEU A 40 5.23 4.63 4.28
CA LEU A 40 5.78 3.44 4.92
C LEU A 40 5.06 3.28 6.25
N VAL A 41 4.35 2.16 6.40
CA VAL A 41 3.37 1.96 7.48
C VAL A 41 3.74 0.73 8.29
N CYS A 42 3.62 0.86 9.61
CA CYS A 42 3.61 -0.29 10.50
C CYS A 42 2.20 -0.45 11.04
N CYS A 43 1.56 -1.55 10.69
CA CYS A 43 0.19 -1.85 11.10
C CYS A 43 0.21 -3.13 11.91
N ASN A 44 0.06 -3.00 13.23
CA ASN A 44 0.10 -4.16 14.15
C ASN A 44 1.35 -5.03 13.94
N GLY A 45 2.49 -4.39 13.69
CA GLY A 45 3.75 -5.08 13.46
C GLY A 45 3.99 -5.50 12.01
N TYR A 46 3.01 -5.37 11.13
CA TYR A 46 3.15 -5.68 9.71
C TYR A 46 3.61 -4.46 8.93
N PHE A 47 4.59 -4.66 8.05
CA PHE A 47 5.07 -3.59 7.18
C PHE A 47 4.17 -3.45 5.97
N VAL A 48 3.68 -2.24 5.72
CA VAL A 48 2.85 -1.93 4.55
C VAL A 48 3.46 -0.74 3.83
N GLY A 49 3.85 -0.94 2.58
CA GLY A 49 4.33 0.14 1.73
C GLY A 49 3.23 0.53 0.75
N VAL A 50 2.86 1.80 0.73
CA VAL A 50 1.73 2.28 -0.07
C VAL A 50 2.20 3.32 -1.09
N GLU A 51 2.11 2.98 -2.37
CA GLU A 51 2.32 3.92 -3.45
C GLU A 51 0.96 4.45 -3.88
N LEU A 52 0.77 5.76 -3.74
CA LEU A 52 -0.51 6.41 -4.02
C LEU A 52 -0.53 6.97 -5.44
N LYS A 53 -1.63 6.73 -6.14
CA LYS A 53 -1.84 7.27 -7.48
C LYS A 53 -3.22 7.89 -7.60
N ALA A 54 -3.33 8.96 -8.38
CA ALA A 54 -4.62 9.49 -8.80
C ALA A 54 -5.22 8.53 -9.84
N GLU A 55 -6.49 8.72 -10.15
CA GLU A 55 -7.30 7.80 -10.98
C GLU A 55 -6.60 7.31 -12.24
N ASN A 56 -5.93 8.18 -12.97
CA ASN A 56 -5.25 7.83 -14.22
C ASN A 56 -3.73 7.78 -14.10
N GLY A 57 -3.21 7.87 -12.89
CA GLY A 57 -1.78 7.82 -12.65
C GLY A 57 -1.21 6.43 -12.90
N LYS A 58 0.02 6.37 -13.38
CA LYS A 58 0.71 5.09 -13.64
C LYS A 58 2.01 5.03 -12.84
N PRO A 59 2.31 3.87 -12.26
CA PRO A 59 3.57 3.70 -11.54
C PRO A 59 4.73 3.59 -12.52
N SER A 60 5.93 3.99 -12.07
CA SER A 60 7.16 3.71 -12.79
C SER A 60 7.58 2.26 -12.56
N GLU A 61 8.48 1.77 -13.40
CA GLU A 61 9.05 0.43 -13.22
C GLU A 61 9.72 0.29 -11.86
N LEU A 62 10.43 1.34 -11.42
CA LEU A 62 11.14 1.31 -10.14
C LEU A 62 10.18 1.29 -8.95
N GLN A 63 9.04 1.99 -9.05
CA GLN A 63 8.01 1.93 -8.03
C GLN A 63 7.44 0.52 -7.92
N ILE A 64 7.12 -0.13 -9.04
CA ILE A 64 6.64 -1.51 -9.06
C ILE A 64 7.70 -2.46 -8.49
N HIS A 65 8.97 -2.26 -8.87
CA HIS A 65 10.07 -3.07 -8.34
C HIS A 65 10.12 -3.01 -6.80
N ASN A 66 10.01 -1.81 -6.24
CA ASN A 66 10.05 -1.65 -4.78
C ASN A 66 8.86 -2.32 -4.09
N LEU A 67 7.65 -2.20 -4.66
CA LEU A 67 6.49 -2.89 -4.10
C LEU A 67 6.66 -4.40 -4.12
N ASN A 68 7.21 -4.94 -5.21
CA ASN A 68 7.47 -6.38 -5.32
C ASN A 68 8.53 -6.83 -4.31
N GLU A 69 9.56 -6.02 -4.06
CA GLU A 69 10.59 -6.33 -3.06
C GLU A 69 9.99 -6.36 -1.64
N ILE A 70 9.08 -5.45 -1.34
CA ILE A 70 8.36 -5.48 -0.07
C ILE A 70 7.56 -6.78 0.05
N ASN A 71 6.85 -7.17 -1.01
CA ASN A 71 6.05 -8.39 -1.02
C ASN A 71 6.92 -9.63 -0.82
N LYS A 72 8.08 -9.69 -1.46
CA LYS A 72 9.03 -10.81 -1.31
C LYS A 72 9.60 -10.89 0.10
N SER A 73 9.70 -9.75 0.78
CA SER A 73 10.24 -9.69 2.15
C SER A 73 9.21 -10.06 3.22
N GLY A 74 7.97 -10.35 2.83
CA GLY A 74 6.90 -10.69 3.76
C GLY A 74 6.02 -9.51 4.18
N GLY A 75 6.25 -8.31 3.64
CA GLY A 75 5.39 -7.16 3.86
C GLY A 75 4.27 -7.08 2.84
N TYR A 76 3.57 -5.97 2.84
CA TYR A 76 2.47 -5.69 1.92
C TYR A 76 2.80 -4.44 1.11
N GLY A 77 3.23 -4.63 -0.12
CA GLY A 77 3.48 -3.54 -1.06
C GLY A 77 2.24 -3.29 -1.91
N ILE A 78 1.68 -2.11 -1.81
CA ILE A 78 0.37 -1.79 -2.38
C ILE A 78 0.46 -0.60 -3.32
N LEU A 79 -0.03 -0.79 -4.54
CA LEU A 79 -0.31 0.30 -5.48
C LEU A 79 -1.77 0.68 -5.26
N LEU A 80 -2.00 1.86 -4.69
CA LEU A 80 -3.32 2.25 -4.22
C LEU A 80 -3.90 3.40 -5.04
N TYR A 81 -5.01 3.10 -5.71
CA TYR A 81 -5.86 4.07 -6.40
C TYR A 81 -7.08 4.39 -5.54
N PRO A 82 -7.72 5.56 -5.73
CA PRO A 82 -8.91 5.92 -4.95
C PRO A 82 -10.02 4.88 -4.99
N GLU A 83 -10.22 4.22 -6.14
CA GLU A 83 -11.25 3.18 -6.31
C GLU A 83 -11.01 1.94 -5.46
N LYS A 84 -9.78 1.76 -4.96
CA LYS A 84 -9.42 0.62 -4.11
C LYS A 84 -9.32 0.98 -2.63
N PHE A 85 -9.74 2.18 -2.27
CA PHE A 85 -9.62 2.64 -0.88
C PHE A 85 -10.41 1.76 0.09
N ASN A 86 -11.61 1.31 -0.28
CA ASN A 86 -12.39 0.43 0.59
C ASN A 86 -11.70 -0.91 0.82
N GLN A 87 -11.09 -1.48 -0.20
CA GLN A 87 -10.33 -2.72 -0.08
C GLN A 87 -9.08 -2.52 0.77
N PHE A 88 -8.43 -1.37 0.66
CA PHE A 88 -7.30 -1.02 1.51
C PHE A 88 -7.72 -0.95 2.98
N LYS A 89 -8.84 -0.30 3.28
CA LYS A 89 -9.36 -0.24 4.65
C LYS A 89 -9.62 -1.64 5.20
N GLN A 90 -10.20 -2.51 4.39
CA GLN A 90 -10.48 -3.89 4.80
C GLN A 90 -9.18 -4.63 5.12
N LEU A 91 -8.15 -4.46 4.30
CA LEU A 91 -6.84 -5.08 4.55
C LEU A 91 -6.25 -4.60 5.88
N ILE A 92 -6.28 -3.30 6.13
CA ILE A 92 -5.75 -2.73 7.38
C ILE A 92 -6.52 -3.28 8.59
N TRP A 93 -7.84 -3.40 8.50
CA TRP A 93 -8.65 -3.99 9.58
C TRP A 93 -8.27 -5.45 9.81
N LEU A 94 -8.05 -6.23 8.75
CA LEU A 94 -7.64 -7.64 8.89
C LEU A 94 -6.27 -7.76 9.55
N LEU A 95 -5.35 -6.83 9.28
CA LEU A 95 -4.04 -6.81 9.93
C LEU A 95 -4.15 -6.38 11.39
N THR A 96 -5.04 -5.44 11.69
CA THR A 96 -5.22 -4.89 13.04
C THR A 96 -5.97 -5.84 13.94
N TYR A 97 -6.93 -6.59 13.39
CA TYR A 97 -7.79 -7.49 14.15
C TYR A 97 -7.66 -8.94 13.64
N PRO A 98 -6.47 -9.58 13.87
CA PRO A 98 -6.20 -10.90 13.28
C PRO A 98 -6.98 -12.05 13.91
N PHE A 99 -7.65 -11.82 15.04
CA PHE A 99 -8.37 -12.86 15.77
C PHE A 99 -9.89 -12.79 15.56
N CYS A 100 -10.32 -12.54 14.35
CA CYS A 100 -11.73 -12.69 14.03
C CYS A 100 -12.08 -14.17 13.91
N ASN A 101 -13.36 -14.47 13.84
CA ASN A 101 -13.90 -15.83 13.75
C ASN A 101 -13.30 -16.65 12.62
N ASP A 102 -13.45 -17.96 12.68
CA ASP A 102 -12.96 -18.91 11.68
C ASP A 102 -13.40 -18.63 10.24
N GLU A 103 -14.43 -17.82 10.06
CA GLU A 103 -14.94 -17.42 8.75
C GLU A 103 -14.26 -16.17 8.20
N CYS A 104 -13.34 -15.58 8.95
CA CYS A 104 -12.68 -14.35 8.53
C CYS A 104 -11.68 -14.61 7.43
N LEU A 105 -11.71 -13.72 6.45
CA LEU A 105 -10.69 -13.68 5.41
C LEU A 105 -9.32 -13.46 6.06
N ASN A 106 -8.37 -14.27 5.65
CA ASN A 106 -6.98 -14.08 6.02
C ASN A 106 -6.46 -12.83 5.32
N ALA A 107 -5.70 -11.99 6.04
CA ALA A 107 -5.17 -10.75 5.47
C ALA A 107 -4.31 -11.01 4.23
N THR A 108 -3.48 -12.03 4.27
CA THR A 108 -2.61 -12.39 3.16
C THR A 108 -3.42 -12.80 1.94
N ASP A 109 -4.44 -13.63 2.12
CA ASP A 109 -5.30 -14.07 1.03
C ASP A 109 -6.07 -12.89 0.43
N TYR A 110 -6.58 -12.01 1.29
CA TYR A 110 -7.28 -10.81 0.86
C TYR A 110 -6.36 -9.90 0.04
N PHE A 111 -5.13 -9.71 0.50
CA PHE A 111 -4.13 -8.92 -0.21
C PHE A 111 -3.82 -9.51 -1.59
N GLN A 112 -3.59 -10.82 -1.66
CA GLN A 112 -3.31 -11.52 -2.92
C GLN A 112 -4.43 -11.31 -3.93
N GLU A 113 -5.67 -11.43 -3.46
CA GLU A 113 -6.85 -11.31 -4.32
C GLU A 113 -7.08 -9.88 -4.82
N ASN A 114 -6.83 -8.88 -3.99
CA ASN A 114 -7.23 -7.50 -4.28
C ASN A 114 -6.10 -6.60 -4.77
N PHE A 115 -4.85 -6.92 -4.47
CA PHE A 115 -3.72 -6.02 -4.74
C PHE A 115 -2.57 -6.68 -5.49
N TYR A 116 -2.18 -7.88 -5.09
CA TYR A 116 -0.98 -8.51 -5.61
C TYR A 116 -1.07 -8.79 -7.11
N ASN A 117 -2.21 -9.27 -7.57
CA ASN A 117 -2.42 -9.62 -8.97
C ASN A 117 -2.29 -8.43 -9.91
N GLN A 118 -2.69 -7.24 -9.46
CA GLN A 118 -2.50 -6.02 -10.24
C GLN A 118 -1.02 -5.71 -10.49
N GLN A 119 -0.20 -5.90 -9.47
CA GLN A 119 1.23 -5.63 -9.56
C GLN A 119 1.94 -6.63 -10.47
N VAL A 120 1.55 -7.90 -10.38
CA VAL A 120 2.11 -8.96 -11.22
C VAL A 120 1.78 -8.69 -12.68
N ILE A 121 0.54 -8.31 -12.99
CA ILE A 121 0.12 -8.00 -14.36
C ILE A 121 0.91 -6.83 -14.92
N ILE A 122 1.07 -5.76 -14.13
CA ILE A 122 1.85 -4.59 -14.54
C ILE A 122 3.32 -4.98 -14.75
N ASN A 123 3.84 -5.84 -13.90
CA ASN A 123 5.23 -6.28 -13.97
C ASN A 123 5.50 -7.13 -15.21
N ASP A 124 4.54 -7.93 -15.64
CA ASP A 124 4.66 -8.75 -16.85
C ASP A 124 4.69 -7.91 -18.13
N ILE A 125 4.21 -6.68 -18.08
CA ILE A 125 4.24 -5.74 -19.21
C ILE A 125 5.64 -5.11 -19.36
N PHE A 126 6.35 -4.97 -18.28
CA PHE A 126 7.70 -4.44 -18.25
C PHE A 126 8.72 -5.57 -18.36
#